data_09d4c8f56cbb43fb118eb2996a1d5be4
#
_entry.id   09d4c8f56cbb43fb118eb2996a1d5be4
#
_cell.length_a   1.000
_cell.length_b   1.000
_cell.length_c   1.000
_cell.angle_alpha   90.00
_cell.angle_beta   90.00
_cell.angle_gamma   90.00
#
_symmetry.space_group_name_H-M   'P 1'
#
loop_
_entity.id
_entity.type
_entity.pdbx_description
1 polymer ?
#
loop_
_entity_poly.entity_id
_entity_poly.type
_entity_poly.pdbx_seq_one_letter_code
_entity_poly.pdbx_strand_id
1 'polypeptide(L)'
;MVLSVIPVLYAANTTDFSSFGLGVLTDTISCEVTEERNGVFECLLKYPVSGQHYGLITKECIIKAKPNDTAADQAFRIYRITKPLNGIVTIYGQHISYDLANVPVLPFSTEGRSPQLILSQLLAGDTRFTGWTDYSDAKAFSVAQPKSVRACLGGTEGSMLSKWYGEFEWDNFTVKFHSHRGQKTGVVIEYGKNLTALEQDEDNSGVYTALLPYAVYTPEGTDTETVVTLPEVTLPIVTSEIVRAKTLILDFSDQFGDAAITEEALRAKANSYIKANPLGTTIPTVTVSFEPLWKQPEYSALLERVNLCDTVTIRHSLLGVSVSAMVIETVYDTLAERCKSISLGQSKSSMITTISE
;
A
#
# COMPACT_ATOMS: atom_id res chain seq x y z
N MET A 1 -2.36 -16.32 27.41
CA MET A 1 -3.64 -16.16 26.68
C MET A 1 -3.33 -16.58 25.26
N VAL A 2 -3.78 -17.77 24.84
CA VAL A 2 -3.57 -18.21 23.44
C VAL A 2 -4.43 -17.28 22.60
N LEU A 3 -3.82 -16.37 21.84
CA LEU A 3 -4.51 -15.52 20.87
C LEU A 3 -5.15 -16.47 19.87
N SER A 4 -6.45 -16.36 19.68
CA SER A 4 -7.21 -17.19 18.77
C SER A 4 -6.77 -16.89 17.35
N VAL A 5 -6.12 -17.82 16.68
CA VAL A 5 -5.81 -17.79 15.24
C VAL A 5 -7.06 -17.89 14.39
N ILE A 6 -8.21 -18.15 15.01
CA ILE A 6 -9.49 -18.33 14.35
C ILE A 6 -10.15 -16.97 14.18
N PRO A 7 -10.59 -16.59 12.99
CA PRO A 7 -11.28 -15.32 12.76
C PRO A 7 -12.53 -15.17 13.64
N VAL A 8 -12.78 -13.93 14.08
CA VAL A 8 -13.94 -13.60 14.93
C VAL A 8 -14.86 -12.65 14.19
N LEU A 9 -16.17 -12.94 14.22
CA LEU A 9 -17.20 -12.11 13.59
C LEU A 9 -17.75 -11.07 14.55
N TYR A 10 -17.86 -9.82 14.08
CA TYR A 10 -18.44 -8.70 14.85
C TYR A 10 -19.56 -8.01 14.06
N ALA A 11 -20.43 -7.32 14.77
CA ALA A 11 -21.47 -6.49 14.18
C ALA A 11 -20.85 -5.27 13.43
N ALA A 12 -21.60 -4.73 12.47
CA ALA A 12 -21.15 -3.64 11.57
C ALA A 12 -20.61 -2.39 12.30
N ASN A 13 -21.20 -2.03 13.45
CA ASN A 13 -20.87 -0.82 14.20
C ASN A 13 -19.89 -1.05 15.35
N THR A 14 -19.26 -2.23 15.44
CA THR A 14 -18.32 -2.55 16.51
C THR A 14 -17.04 -1.72 16.36
N THR A 15 -16.62 -1.08 17.43
CA THR A 15 -15.35 -0.33 17.53
C THR A 15 -14.42 -0.91 18.61
N ASP A 16 -14.97 -1.69 19.53
CA ASP A 16 -14.23 -2.44 20.56
C ASP A 16 -14.24 -3.94 20.25
N PHE A 17 -13.06 -4.49 20.05
CA PHE A 17 -12.85 -5.89 19.69
C PHE A 17 -12.30 -6.73 20.84
N SER A 18 -12.57 -6.34 22.09
CA SER A 18 -12.11 -7.03 23.31
C SER A 18 -12.89 -8.31 23.61
N SER A 19 -14.08 -8.48 23.01
CA SER A 19 -14.97 -9.64 23.17
C SER A 19 -14.88 -10.61 22.00
N PHE A 20 -15.62 -11.73 22.09
CA PHE A 20 -15.78 -12.67 20.97
C PHE A 20 -16.90 -12.27 19.98
N GLY A 21 -17.40 -11.04 20.07
CA GLY A 21 -18.36 -10.45 19.13
C GLY A 21 -19.62 -11.28 18.94
N LEU A 22 -19.99 -11.52 17.67
CA LEU A 22 -21.12 -12.39 17.28
C LEU A 22 -20.75 -13.87 17.32
N GLY A 23 -19.45 -14.20 17.31
CA GLY A 23 -18.95 -15.56 17.44
C GLY A 23 -17.61 -15.78 16.77
N VAL A 24 -16.93 -16.82 17.25
CA VAL A 24 -15.68 -17.31 16.67
C VAL A 24 -16.00 -18.20 15.48
N LEU A 25 -15.42 -17.94 14.33
CA LEU A 25 -15.68 -18.65 13.08
C LEU A 25 -14.88 -19.97 13.01
N THR A 26 -15.17 -20.91 13.93
CA THR A 26 -14.41 -22.17 14.08
C THR A 26 -14.42 -23.07 12.86
N ASP A 27 -15.46 -22.96 12.01
CA ASP A 27 -15.59 -23.76 10.80
C ASP A 27 -14.92 -23.11 9.57
N THR A 28 -14.07 -22.09 9.78
CA THR A 28 -13.33 -21.44 8.70
C THR A 28 -12.42 -22.44 7.98
N ILE A 29 -12.59 -22.54 6.66
CA ILE A 29 -11.83 -23.44 5.79
C ILE A 29 -10.48 -22.81 5.42
N SER A 30 -10.49 -21.54 5.10
CA SER A 30 -9.28 -20.73 4.84
C SER A 30 -9.51 -19.26 5.17
N CYS A 31 -8.47 -18.59 5.61
CA CYS A 31 -8.49 -17.15 5.85
C CYS A 31 -7.13 -16.57 5.43
N GLU A 32 -7.12 -15.88 4.32
CA GLU A 32 -5.92 -15.26 3.75
C GLU A 32 -6.04 -13.74 3.85
N VAL A 33 -4.99 -13.08 4.35
CA VAL A 33 -4.92 -11.64 4.42
C VAL A 33 -3.82 -11.17 3.48
N THR A 34 -4.19 -10.31 2.54
CA THR A 34 -3.27 -9.65 1.60
C THR A 34 -3.07 -8.21 2.03
N GLU A 35 -1.81 -7.80 2.18
CA GLU A 35 -1.43 -6.41 2.46
C GLU A 35 -0.39 -5.96 1.45
N GLU A 36 -0.71 -4.89 0.69
CA GLU A 36 0.21 -4.22 -0.24
C GLU A 36 0.71 -2.89 0.31
N ARG A 37 1.93 -2.57 0.01
CA ARG A 37 2.54 -1.27 0.33
C ARG A 37 1.75 -0.14 -0.33
N ASN A 38 1.11 0.69 0.50
CA ASN A 38 0.25 1.80 0.04
C ASN A 38 -0.89 1.37 -0.92
N GLY A 39 -1.33 0.15 -0.84
CA GLY A 39 -2.30 -0.45 -1.76
C GLY A 39 -3.41 -1.22 -1.05
N VAL A 40 -3.60 -2.47 -1.51
CA VAL A 40 -4.62 -3.39 -1.01
C VAL A 40 -4.37 -3.77 0.45
N PHE A 41 -5.42 -3.87 1.24
CA PHE A 41 -5.42 -4.52 2.53
C PHE A 41 -6.77 -5.23 2.72
N GLU A 42 -6.80 -6.51 2.41
CA GLU A 42 -8.02 -7.30 2.31
C GLU A 42 -7.88 -8.68 2.97
N CYS A 43 -9.03 -9.22 3.36
CA CYS A 43 -9.16 -10.57 3.91
C CYS A 43 -10.08 -11.39 3.01
N LEU A 44 -9.61 -12.56 2.60
CA LEU A 44 -10.37 -13.55 1.86
C LEU A 44 -10.64 -14.76 2.76
N LEU A 45 -11.91 -14.98 3.13
CA LEU A 45 -12.31 -16.06 4.02
C LEU A 45 -13.24 -17.03 3.30
N LYS A 46 -12.99 -18.34 3.41
CA LYS A 46 -13.89 -19.40 2.96
C LYS A 46 -14.57 -20.06 4.15
N TYR A 47 -15.92 -20.19 4.06
CA TYR A 47 -16.74 -20.69 5.16
C TYR A 47 -17.84 -21.62 4.62
N PRO A 48 -18.15 -22.76 5.30
CA PRO A 48 -19.21 -23.64 4.86
C PRO A 48 -20.58 -23.07 5.27
N VAL A 49 -21.60 -23.26 4.43
CA VAL A 49 -22.99 -22.86 4.74
C VAL A 49 -23.58 -23.62 5.92
N SER A 50 -23.02 -24.78 6.26
CA SER A 50 -23.38 -25.58 7.44
C SER A 50 -22.66 -25.13 8.72
N GLY A 51 -21.73 -24.16 8.62
CA GLY A 51 -20.95 -23.69 9.77
C GLY A 51 -21.79 -23.00 10.82
N GLN A 52 -21.37 -23.10 12.09
CA GLN A 52 -22.13 -22.70 13.27
C GLN A 52 -22.66 -21.26 13.20
N HIS A 53 -21.89 -20.31 12.71
CA HIS A 53 -22.24 -18.88 12.68
C HIS A 53 -22.60 -18.36 11.29
N TYR A 54 -22.78 -19.26 10.28
CA TYR A 54 -23.04 -18.85 8.91
C TYR A 54 -24.22 -17.87 8.78
N GLY A 55 -25.32 -18.12 9.50
CA GLY A 55 -26.49 -17.24 9.47
C GLY A 55 -26.28 -15.81 9.98
N LEU A 56 -25.19 -15.56 10.71
CA LEU A 56 -24.81 -14.24 11.21
C LEU A 56 -23.87 -13.48 10.25
N ILE A 57 -23.29 -14.19 9.27
CA ILE A 57 -22.35 -13.58 8.31
C ILE A 57 -23.14 -12.81 7.26
N THR A 58 -23.12 -11.49 7.38
CA THR A 58 -23.77 -10.58 6.44
C THR A 58 -22.81 -9.51 5.95
N LYS A 59 -23.12 -8.84 4.83
CA LYS A 59 -22.39 -7.63 4.42
C LYS A 59 -22.42 -6.60 5.54
N GLU A 60 -21.40 -5.76 5.61
CA GLU A 60 -21.12 -4.77 6.64
C GLU A 60 -20.62 -5.36 7.98
N CYS A 61 -20.86 -6.63 8.32
CA CYS A 61 -20.20 -7.25 9.48
C CYS A 61 -18.68 -7.16 9.36
N ILE A 62 -17.99 -7.24 10.49
CA ILE A 62 -16.53 -7.12 10.57
C ILE A 62 -15.95 -8.48 10.95
N ILE A 63 -14.94 -8.91 10.22
CA ILE A 63 -14.10 -10.07 10.54
C ILE A 63 -12.82 -9.57 11.17
N LYS A 64 -12.44 -10.10 12.32
CA LYS A 64 -11.13 -9.89 12.91
C LYS A 64 -10.22 -11.05 12.56
N ALA A 65 -9.09 -10.77 11.91
CA ALA A 65 -8.13 -11.77 11.45
C ALA A 65 -6.69 -11.25 11.58
N LYS A 66 -5.74 -12.17 11.76
CA LYS A 66 -4.32 -11.87 11.89
C LYS A 66 -3.70 -11.64 10.51
N PRO A 67 -3.04 -10.48 10.27
CA PRO A 67 -2.49 -10.14 8.96
C PRO A 67 -1.04 -10.59 8.76
N ASN A 68 -0.28 -10.81 9.84
CA ASN A 68 1.12 -11.24 9.83
C ASN A 68 1.56 -11.73 11.22
N ASP A 69 2.81 -12.17 11.35
CA ASP A 69 3.34 -12.76 12.59
C ASP A 69 3.52 -11.76 13.74
N THR A 70 3.63 -10.47 13.45
CA THR A 70 4.00 -9.43 14.42
C THR A 70 2.86 -8.49 14.79
N ALA A 71 1.93 -8.26 13.88
CA ALA A 71 0.79 -7.36 14.12
C ALA A 71 -0.30 -8.00 14.98
N ALA A 72 -1.06 -7.15 15.66
CA ALA A 72 -2.34 -7.53 16.26
C ALA A 72 -3.36 -7.88 15.17
N ASP A 73 -4.43 -8.60 15.55
CA ASP A 73 -5.52 -8.89 14.64
C ASP A 73 -6.13 -7.60 14.10
N GLN A 74 -6.42 -7.58 12.81
CA GLN A 74 -6.98 -6.45 12.10
C GLN A 74 -8.45 -6.66 11.76
N ALA A 75 -9.18 -5.56 11.67
CA ALA A 75 -10.62 -5.55 11.40
C ALA A 75 -10.88 -5.38 9.90
N PHE A 76 -11.66 -6.30 9.31
CA PHE A 76 -12.02 -6.31 7.90
C PHE A 76 -13.55 -6.27 7.74
N ARG A 77 -14.07 -5.22 7.10
CA ARG A 77 -15.49 -5.06 6.80
C ARG A 77 -15.88 -5.90 5.60
N ILE A 78 -16.89 -6.76 5.75
CA ILE A 78 -17.41 -7.61 4.67
C ILE A 78 -18.16 -6.75 3.65
N TYR A 79 -17.63 -6.66 2.43
CA TYR A 79 -18.28 -5.93 1.33
C TYR A 79 -18.93 -6.86 0.30
N ARG A 80 -18.43 -8.11 0.19
CA ARG A 80 -18.90 -9.07 -0.82
C ARG A 80 -18.95 -10.49 -0.25
N ILE A 81 -19.98 -11.24 -0.62
CA ILE A 81 -20.13 -12.67 -0.30
C ILE A 81 -20.53 -13.39 -1.58
N THR A 82 -19.74 -14.38 -2.02
CA THR A 82 -20.04 -15.25 -3.15
C THR A 82 -20.54 -16.60 -2.64
N LYS A 83 -21.69 -17.06 -3.15
CA LYS A 83 -22.37 -18.28 -2.69
C LYS A 83 -22.43 -19.31 -3.84
N PRO A 84 -21.39 -20.12 -4.03
CA PRO A 84 -21.38 -21.15 -5.06
C PRO A 84 -22.20 -22.37 -4.65
N LEU A 85 -22.56 -23.21 -5.64
CA LEU A 85 -23.40 -24.39 -5.44
C LEU A 85 -22.77 -25.46 -4.51
N ASN A 86 -21.45 -25.49 -4.38
CA ASN A 86 -20.73 -26.45 -3.53
C ASN A 86 -20.89 -26.24 -2.03
N GLY A 87 -21.67 -25.26 -1.58
CA GLY A 87 -21.92 -24.99 -0.17
C GLY A 87 -20.75 -24.33 0.59
N ILE A 88 -19.71 -23.87 -0.08
CA ILE A 88 -18.60 -23.13 0.51
C ILE A 88 -18.67 -21.69 0.02
N VAL A 89 -19.00 -20.75 0.89
CA VAL A 89 -19.04 -19.33 0.54
C VAL A 89 -17.66 -18.71 0.61
N THR A 90 -17.41 -17.77 -0.29
CA THR A 90 -16.24 -16.89 -0.23
C THR A 90 -16.66 -15.52 0.25
N ILE A 91 -16.01 -15.04 1.30
CA ILE A 91 -16.29 -13.79 1.98
C ILE A 91 -15.09 -12.87 1.75
N TYR A 92 -15.37 -11.67 1.25
CA TYR A 92 -14.37 -10.65 0.94
C TYR A 92 -14.52 -9.52 1.94
N GLY A 93 -13.48 -9.24 2.70
CA GLY A 93 -13.41 -8.17 3.66
C GLY A 93 -12.32 -7.17 3.31
N GLN A 94 -12.66 -5.89 3.26
CA GLN A 94 -11.68 -4.79 3.18
C GLN A 94 -11.32 -4.32 4.58
N HIS A 95 -10.05 -3.98 4.81
CA HIS A 95 -9.62 -3.44 6.10
C HIS A 95 -10.47 -2.23 6.49
N ILE A 96 -10.75 -2.04 7.76
CA ILE A 96 -11.64 -0.99 8.26
C ILE A 96 -11.23 0.42 7.81
N SER A 97 -9.96 0.65 7.47
CA SER A 97 -9.46 1.92 6.91
C SER A 97 -10.12 2.31 5.58
N TYR A 98 -10.77 1.37 4.88
CA TYR A 98 -11.54 1.69 3.67
C TYR A 98 -12.81 2.49 3.97
N ASP A 99 -13.28 2.50 5.22
CA ASP A 99 -14.37 3.38 5.65
C ASP A 99 -14.03 4.85 5.38
N LEU A 100 -12.73 5.22 5.43
CA LEU A 100 -12.24 6.58 5.13
C LEU A 100 -12.47 7.01 3.67
N ALA A 101 -12.79 6.09 2.76
CA ALA A 101 -13.19 6.43 1.40
C ALA A 101 -14.57 7.10 1.33
N ASN A 102 -15.38 6.94 2.38
CA ASN A 102 -16.72 7.49 2.49
C ASN A 102 -16.80 8.73 3.40
N VAL A 103 -15.68 9.17 3.96
CA VAL A 103 -15.60 10.35 4.82
C VAL A 103 -15.18 11.56 3.98
N PRO A 104 -16.05 12.58 3.80
CA PRO A 104 -15.75 13.73 2.95
C PRO A 104 -14.81 14.71 3.65
N VAL A 105 -13.90 15.28 2.87
CA VAL A 105 -13.04 16.42 3.23
C VAL A 105 -13.45 17.60 2.39
N LEU A 106 -13.80 18.72 3.01
CA LEU A 106 -14.08 19.97 2.33
C LEU A 106 -12.80 20.69 1.89
N PRO A 107 -12.86 21.57 0.90
CA PRO A 107 -11.71 22.33 0.45
C PRO A 107 -11.07 23.13 1.58
N PHE A 108 -9.75 23.07 1.69
CA PHE A 108 -8.95 23.88 2.61
C PHE A 108 -7.51 24.01 2.08
N SER A 109 -6.81 25.02 2.54
CA SER A 109 -5.40 25.23 2.28
C SER A 109 -4.66 25.55 3.59
N THR A 110 -3.46 25.03 3.71
CA THR A 110 -2.58 25.32 4.85
C THR A 110 -1.16 25.56 4.37
N GLU A 111 -0.50 26.55 4.93
CA GLU A 111 0.91 26.79 4.70
C GLU A 111 1.74 26.25 5.87
N GLY A 112 2.82 25.52 5.57
CA GLY A 112 3.83 25.12 6.53
C GLY A 112 3.34 24.33 7.75
N ARG A 113 2.31 23.48 7.61
CA ARG A 113 1.86 22.63 8.72
C ARG A 113 2.59 21.30 8.75
N SER A 114 2.81 20.79 9.97
CA SER A 114 3.38 19.47 10.16
C SER A 114 2.43 18.37 9.64
N PRO A 115 2.96 17.25 9.12
CA PRO A 115 2.15 16.12 8.66
C PRO A 115 1.22 15.56 9.72
N GLN A 116 1.62 15.59 11.00
CA GLN A 116 0.77 15.16 12.12
C GLN A 116 -0.50 16.01 12.25
N LEU A 117 -0.40 17.33 12.09
CA LEU A 117 -1.58 18.21 12.15
C LEU A 117 -2.47 18.04 10.95
N ILE A 118 -1.89 17.84 9.75
CA ILE A 118 -2.65 17.58 8.52
C ILE A 118 -3.40 16.24 8.65
N LEU A 119 -2.72 15.18 9.08
CA LEU A 119 -3.31 13.87 9.29
C LEU A 119 -4.48 13.95 10.30
N SER A 120 -4.29 14.63 11.42
CA SER A 120 -5.34 14.83 12.42
C SER A 120 -6.53 15.63 11.86
N GLN A 121 -6.29 16.64 11.03
CA GLN A 121 -7.34 17.43 10.38
C GLN A 121 -8.14 16.59 9.37
N LEU A 122 -7.48 15.77 8.56
CA LEU A 122 -8.12 14.88 7.59
C LEU A 122 -9.01 13.84 8.30
N LEU A 123 -8.54 13.27 9.40
CA LEU A 123 -9.28 12.24 10.14
C LEU A 123 -10.41 12.80 11.03
N ALA A 124 -10.50 14.11 11.22
CA ALA A 124 -11.49 14.73 12.11
C ALA A 124 -12.96 14.44 11.72
N GLY A 125 -13.22 14.07 10.47
CA GLY A 125 -14.56 13.69 9.99
C GLY A 125 -15.06 12.34 10.49
N ASP A 126 -14.18 11.48 11.02
CA ASP A 126 -14.52 10.20 11.64
C ASP A 126 -13.71 10.00 12.92
N THR A 127 -14.34 10.26 14.06
CA THR A 127 -13.70 10.24 15.38
C THR A 127 -13.26 8.85 15.84
N ARG A 128 -13.60 7.78 15.12
CA ARG A 128 -13.07 6.44 15.38
C ARG A 128 -11.59 6.36 15.06
N PHE A 129 -11.12 7.17 14.09
CA PHE A 129 -9.75 7.10 13.61
C PHE A 129 -8.82 8.09 14.32
N THR A 130 -7.61 7.62 14.59
CA THR A 130 -6.50 8.42 15.10
C THR A 130 -5.33 8.35 14.13
N GLY A 131 -4.47 9.37 14.12
CA GLY A 131 -3.34 9.46 13.22
C GLY A 131 -2.01 9.63 13.94
N TRP A 132 -0.97 8.99 13.43
CA TRP A 132 0.41 9.14 13.89
C TRP A 132 1.37 9.20 12.70
N THR A 133 2.45 9.98 12.81
CA THR A 133 3.53 10.03 11.83
C THR A 133 4.87 10.36 12.48
N ASP A 134 5.96 9.85 11.92
CA ASP A 134 7.33 10.20 12.27
C ASP A 134 7.90 11.36 11.45
N TYR A 135 7.14 11.86 10.45
CA TYR A 135 7.54 13.04 9.70
C TYR A 135 7.45 14.32 10.54
N SER A 136 8.47 15.15 10.42
CA SER A 136 8.55 16.47 11.09
C SER A 136 8.57 17.65 10.12
N ASP A 137 8.87 17.44 8.83
CA ASP A 137 9.01 18.48 7.84
C ASP A 137 7.65 19.08 7.44
N ALA A 138 7.48 20.36 7.78
CA ALA A 138 6.26 21.09 7.44
C ALA A 138 6.23 21.44 5.94
N LYS A 139 5.08 21.21 5.29
CA LYS A 139 4.83 21.54 3.87
C LYS A 139 3.47 22.22 3.72
N ALA A 140 3.29 22.96 2.63
CA ALA A 140 1.97 23.41 2.22
C ALA A 140 1.11 22.19 1.81
N PHE A 141 -0.15 22.19 2.25
CA PHE A 141 -1.10 21.14 1.90
C PHE A 141 -2.46 21.76 1.59
N SER A 142 -3.05 21.39 0.47
CA SER A 142 -4.34 21.92 0.06
C SER A 142 -5.23 20.83 -0.53
N VAL A 143 -6.52 20.97 -0.30
CA VAL A 143 -7.59 20.21 -0.93
C VAL A 143 -8.44 21.23 -1.69
N ALA A 144 -8.26 21.33 -3.00
CA ALA A 144 -8.94 22.35 -3.82
C ALA A 144 -10.43 22.02 -4.06
N GLN A 145 -10.76 20.74 -4.12
CA GLN A 145 -12.14 20.26 -4.33
C GLN A 145 -12.48 19.19 -3.28
N PRO A 146 -13.76 18.99 -2.95
CA PRO A 146 -14.16 17.93 -2.02
C PRO A 146 -13.62 16.57 -2.47
N LYS A 147 -12.96 15.88 -1.57
CA LYS A 147 -12.41 14.53 -1.77
C LYS A 147 -12.74 13.67 -0.56
N SER A 148 -12.57 12.36 -0.66
CA SER A 148 -12.59 11.49 0.51
C SER A 148 -11.28 11.61 1.31
N VAL A 149 -11.34 11.30 2.60
CA VAL A 149 -10.13 11.21 3.45
C VAL A 149 -9.11 10.28 2.81
N ARG A 150 -9.52 9.09 2.34
CA ARG A 150 -8.60 8.12 1.74
C ARG A 150 -7.90 8.69 0.50
N ALA A 151 -8.60 9.45 -0.34
CA ALA A 151 -8.00 10.12 -1.50
C ALA A 151 -7.04 11.25 -1.11
N CYS A 152 -7.29 11.93 0.01
CA CYS A 152 -6.35 12.92 0.56
C CYS A 152 -5.11 12.28 1.17
N LEU A 153 -5.22 11.07 1.71
CA LEU A 153 -4.07 10.32 2.23
C LEU A 153 -3.17 9.82 1.10
N GLY A 154 -3.73 9.21 0.04
CA GLY A 154 -2.92 8.65 -1.04
C GLY A 154 -3.70 8.36 -2.31
N GLY A 155 -2.96 8.10 -3.41
CA GLY A 155 -3.50 7.67 -4.71
C GLY A 155 -3.89 8.80 -5.65
N THR A 156 -3.90 10.07 -5.20
CA THR A 156 -4.07 11.24 -6.06
C THR A 156 -2.89 12.19 -5.92
N GLU A 157 -2.66 12.97 -6.95
CA GLU A 157 -1.75 14.11 -6.86
C GLU A 157 -2.21 15.10 -5.78
N GLY A 158 -1.25 15.74 -5.08
CA GLY A 158 -1.54 16.59 -3.93
C GLY A 158 -1.90 15.85 -2.64
N SER A 159 -1.99 14.52 -2.63
CA SER A 159 -2.22 13.73 -1.42
C SER A 159 -1.01 13.75 -0.46
N MET A 160 -1.20 13.33 0.79
CA MET A 160 -0.09 13.19 1.73
C MET A 160 1.02 12.29 1.18
N LEU A 161 0.65 11.16 0.59
CA LEU A 161 1.60 10.22 0.01
C LEU A 161 2.41 10.85 -1.14
N SER A 162 1.80 11.65 -2.02
CA SER A 162 2.50 12.32 -3.12
C SER A 162 3.43 13.44 -2.66
N LYS A 163 3.14 14.06 -1.51
CA LYS A 163 3.95 15.16 -0.96
C LYS A 163 5.13 14.71 -0.08
N TRP A 164 4.97 13.62 0.67
CA TRP A 164 5.99 13.13 1.62
C TRP A 164 6.64 11.82 1.22
N TYR A 165 6.08 11.07 0.25
CA TYR A 165 6.62 9.80 -0.28
C TYR A 165 6.78 8.70 0.79
N GLY A 166 5.91 8.69 1.80
CA GLY A 166 5.97 7.76 2.92
C GLY A 166 5.29 6.43 2.69
N GLU A 167 5.09 5.72 3.77
CA GLU A 167 4.49 4.40 3.80
C GLU A 167 3.40 4.35 4.87
N PHE A 168 2.17 3.97 4.48
CA PHE A 168 1.08 3.80 5.42
C PHE A 168 1.14 2.44 6.10
N GLU A 169 0.87 2.43 7.40
CA GLU A 169 0.54 1.27 8.19
C GLU A 169 -0.85 1.47 8.78
N TRP A 170 -1.71 0.48 8.56
CA TRP A 170 -3.08 0.49 9.04
C TRP A 170 -3.19 -0.43 10.25
N ASP A 171 -3.51 0.12 11.42
CA ASP A 171 -3.66 -0.66 12.65
C ASP A 171 -5.06 -0.43 13.22
N ASN A 172 -6.02 -1.22 12.73
CA ASN A 172 -7.44 -1.03 13.00
C ASN A 172 -7.86 0.43 12.72
N PHE A 173 -8.22 1.19 13.74
CA PHE A 173 -8.60 2.60 13.62
C PHE A 173 -7.42 3.57 13.76
N THR A 174 -6.19 3.10 13.78
CA THR A 174 -5.01 3.96 13.81
C THR A 174 -4.35 4.01 12.44
N VAL A 175 -4.21 5.22 11.89
CA VAL A 175 -3.50 5.48 10.64
C VAL A 175 -2.10 5.93 10.99
N LYS A 176 -1.09 5.13 10.65
CA LYS A 176 0.32 5.48 10.86
C LYS A 176 0.95 5.80 9.51
N PHE A 177 1.59 6.96 9.42
CA PHE A 177 2.28 7.41 8.20
C PHE A 177 3.77 7.53 8.48
N HIS A 178 4.52 6.53 8.02
CA HIS A 178 5.95 6.39 8.25
C HIS A 178 6.76 7.06 7.14
N SER A 179 7.90 7.63 7.48
CA SER A 179 8.94 8.01 6.51
C SER A 179 9.60 6.76 5.90
N HIS A 180 9.70 5.70 6.70
CA HIS A 180 10.16 4.38 6.30
C HIS A 180 9.61 3.32 7.27
N ARG A 181 8.76 2.41 6.79
CA ARG A 181 8.10 1.40 7.63
C ARG A 181 8.97 0.16 7.89
N GLY A 182 9.69 -0.31 6.87
CA GLY A 182 10.44 -1.55 6.92
C GLY A 182 11.89 -1.40 7.36
N GLN A 183 12.59 -2.53 7.42
CA GLN A 183 13.98 -2.62 7.82
C GLN A 183 14.81 -3.42 6.82
N LYS A 184 16.11 -3.21 6.80
CA LYS A 184 17.05 -4.12 6.13
C LYS A 184 17.32 -5.29 7.06
N THR A 185 16.59 -6.37 6.89
CA THR A 185 16.60 -7.51 7.83
C THR A 185 17.80 -8.44 7.67
N GLY A 186 18.50 -8.41 6.54
CA GLY A 186 19.53 -9.39 6.21
C GLY A 186 18.98 -10.80 5.93
N VAL A 187 17.65 -10.97 5.90
CA VAL A 187 17.02 -12.25 5.58
C VAL A 187 17.34 -12.66 4.16
N VAL A 188 17.78 -13.91 3.99
CA VAL A 188 18.05 -14.54 2.70
C VAL A 188 17.10 -15.71 2.50
N ILE A 189 16.24 -15.60 1.48
CA ILE A 189 15.36 -16.68 1.02
C ILE A 189 16.09 -17.36 -0.15
N GLU A 190 16.43 -18.63 0.01
CA GLU A 190 17.37 -19.30 -0.89
C GLU A 190 16.85 -20.68 -1.33
N TYR A 191 17.08 -21.00 -2.62
CA TYR A 191 16.83 -22.32 -3.16
C TYR A 191 17.69 -23.37 -2.44
N GLY A 192 17.05 -24.46 -2.00
CA GLY A 192 17.68 -25.49 -1.19
C GLY A 192 17.71 -25.20 0.32
N LYS A 193 17.27 -24.01 0.77
CA LYS A 193 17.11 -23.66 2.18
C LYS A 193 15.63 -23.55 2.57
N ASN A 194 14.95 -22.52 2.13
CA ASN A 194 13.59 -22.19 2.53
C ASN A 194 12.69 -21.68 1.39
N LEU A 195 13.23 -21.46 0.19
CA LEU A 195 12.47 -21.06 -0.98
C LEU A 195 11.67 -22.26 -1.53
N THR A 196 10.35 -22.15 -1.62
CA THR A 196 9.44 -23.22 -2.11
C THR A 196 8.87 -22.95 -3.48
N ALA A 197 8.66 -21.67 -3.85
CA ALA A 197 8.26 -21.25 -5.18
C ALA A 197 8.85 -19.87 -5.51
N LEU A 198 9.13 -19.64 -6.79
CA LEU A 198 9.61 -18.35 -7.32
C LEU A 198 8.97 -18.10 -8.67
N GLU A 199 8.41 -16.90 -8.86
CA GLU A 199 7.94 -16.35 -10.12
C GLU A 199 8.55 -14.97 -10.29
N GLN A 200 9.16 -14.72 -11.46
CA GLN A 200 9.70 -13.41 -11.82
C GLN A 200 8.87 -12.86 -12.98
N ASP A 201 8.28 -11.69 -12.79
CA ASP A 201 7.53 -10.95 -13.79
C ASP A 201 8.34 -9.71 -14.22
N GLU A 202 8.66 -9.64 -15.51
CA GLU A 202 9.39 -8.51 -16.12
C GLU A 202 8.44 -7.73 -17.01
N ASP A 203 8.06 -6.53 -16.58
CA ASP A 203 7.15 -5.64 -17.29
C ASP A 203 7.84 -4.33 -17.64
N ASN A 204 8.06 -4.10 -18.92
CA ASN A 204 8.67 -2.86 -19.45
C ASN A 204 7.65 -1.75 -19.72
N SER A 205 6.41 -1.89 -19.30
CA SER A 205 5.37 -0.86 -19.47
C SER A 205 5.74 0.46 -18.79
N GLY A 206 6.52 0.41 -17.71
CA GLY A 206 7.05 1.57 -16.98
C GLY A 206 8.39 2.11 -17.48
N VAL A 207 8.99 1.53 -18.55
CA VAL A 207 10.27 2.00 -19.10
C VAL A 207 10.01 3.08 -20.14
N TYR A 208 10.74 4.20 -20.05
CA TYR A 208 10.62 5.35 -20.94
C TYR A 208 11.98 5.73 -21.52
N THR A 209 11.96 6.37 -22.71
CA THR A 209 13.14 6.92 -23.40
C THR A 209 13.29 8.42 -23.18
N ALA A 210 12.24 9.11 -22.75
CA ALA A 210 12.23 10.54 -22.53
C ALA A 210 11.19 10.95 -21.48
N LEU A 211 11.42 12.09 -20.83
CA LEU A 211 10.47 12.78 -19.95
C LEU A 211 10.10 14.12 -20.59
N LEU A 212 8.80 14.40 -20.76
CA LEU A 212 8.27 15.72 -21.07
C LEU A 212 7.76 16.33 -19.75
N PRO A 213 8.54 17.20 -19.10
CA PRO A 213 8.07 17.90 -17.92
C PRO A 213 7.28 19.14 -18.34
N TYR A 214 6.20 19.43 -17.63
CA TYR A 214 5.50 20.71 -17.72
C TYR A 214 5.05 21.17 -16.33
N ALA A 215 4.73 22.45 -16.22
CA ALA A 215 4.10 22.99 -15.03
C ALA A 215 3.16 24.13 -15.41
N VAL A 216 2.08 24.28 -14.66
CA VAL A 216 1.07 25.32 -14.87
C VAL A 216 1.06 26.23 -13.65
N TYR A 217 1.02 27.54 -13.87
CA TYR A 217 0.83 28.54 -12.82
C TYR A 217 0.03 29.73 -13.33
N THR A 218 -0.58 30.45 -12.42
CA THR A 218 -1.27 31.71 -12.75
C THR A 218 -0.38 32.87 -12.33
N PRO A 219 0.14 33.67 -13.31
CA PRO A 219 0.97 34.83 -12.98
C PRO A 219 0.22 35.83 -12.10
N GLU A 220 0.96 36.47 -11.17
CA GLU A 220 0.38 37.48 -10.27
C GLU A 220 -0.27 38.62 -11.06
N GLY A 221 -1.51 38.97 -10.71
CA GLY A 221 -2.29 40.01 -11.40
C GLY A 221 -2.99 39.57 -12.68
N THR A 222 -3.03 38.29 -12.99
CA THR A 222 -3.81 37.71 -14.10
C THR A 222 -4.72 36.59 -13.63
N ASP A 223 -5.80 36.32 -14.41
CA ASP A 223 -6.69 35.17 -14.23
C ASP A 223 -6.42 34.07 -15.27
N THR A 224 -5.30 34.16 -16.00
CA THR A 224 -4.98 33.23 -17.09
C THR A 224 -3.84 32.31 -16.69
N GLU A 225 -4.09 31.01 -16.76
CA GLU A 225 -3.07 29.99 -16.55
C GLU A 225 -2.00 30.03 -17.65
N THR A 226 -0.75 29.91 -17.23
CA THR A 226 0.41 29.84 -18.11
C THR A 226 1.04 28.46 -17.97
N VAL A 227 1.23 27.78 -19.09
CA VAL A 227 1.93 26.49 -19.15
C VAL A 227 3.39 26.73 -19.48
N VAL A 228 4.28 26.25 -18.63
CA VAL A 228 5.74 26.27 -18.84
C VAL A 228 6.19 24.88 -19.29
N THR A 229 6.92 24.83 -20.40
CA THR A 229 7.60 23.63 -20.92
C THR A 229 9.06 23.95 -21.20
N LEU A 230 9.86 22.93 -21.43
CA LEU A 230 11.27 23.15 -21.81
C LEU A 230 11.41 23.45 -23.31
N PRO A 231 12.37 24.28 -23.71
CA PRO A 231 12.68 24.54 -25.15
C PRO A 231 13.01 23.26 -25.92
N GLU A 232 13.73 22.32 -25.30
CA GLU A 232 14.06 21.01 -25.85
C GLU A 232 12.87 20.04 -25.86
N VAL A 233 11.73 20.45 -25.30
CA VAL A 233 10.48 19.69 -25.14
C VAL A 233 10.62 18.49 -24.19
N THR A 234 11.61 17.65 -24.41
CA THR A 234 11.84 16.42 -23.62
C THR A 234 13.26 16.31 -23.10
N LEU A 235 13.42 15.69 -21.94
CA LEU A 235 14.71 15.28 -21.38
C LEU A 235 14.94 13.80 -21.69
N PRO A 236 16.12 13.39 -22.17
CA PRO A 236 16.41 12.00 -22.50
C PRO A 236 16.54 11.14 -21.24
N ILE A 237 16.01 9.92 -21.32
CA ILE A 237 16.19 8.86 -20.33
C ILE A 237 17.06 7.78 -20.99
N VAL A 238 18.17 7.42 -20.33
CA VAL A 238 19.06 6.38 -20.83
C VAL A 238 18.43 5.02 -20.57
N THR A 239 18.20 4.26 -21.65
CA THR A 239 17.71 2.89 -21.58
C THR A 239 18.25 2.05 -22.75
N SER A 240 18.46 0.76 -22.50
CA SER A 240 18.75 -0.25 -23.53
C SER A 240 17.59 -1.26 -23.70
N GLU A 241 16.54 -1.13 -22.91
CA GLU A 241 15.46 -2.13 -22.82
C GLU A 241 14.38 -1.94 -23.86
N ILE A 242 14.21 -0.70 -24.35
CA ILE A 242 13.24 -0.41 -25.41
C ILE A 242 13.90 0.42 -26.52
N VAL A 243 13.56 0.11 -27.78
CA VAL A 243 14.09 0.82 -28.94
C VAL A 243 13.15 1.89 -29.45
N ARG A 244 11.84 1.71 -29.23
CA ARG A 244 10.81 2.67 -29.64
C ARG A 244 10.82 3.90 -28.75
N ALA A 245 10.59 5.08 -29.31
CA ALA A 245 10.38 6.28 -28.53
C ALA A 245 9.15 6.14 -27.64
N LYS A 246 9.32 6.39 -26.34
CA LYS A 246 8.25 6.34 -25.34
C LYS A 246 8.50 7.45 -24.32
N THR A 247 7.64 8.47 -24.34
CA THR A 247 7.76 9.67 -23.52
C THR A 247 6.81 9.60 -22.34
N LEU A 248 7.33 9.81 -21.14
CA LEU A 248 6.54 10.08 -19.94
C LEU A 248 6.19 11.57 -19.93
N ILE A 249 4.92 11.90 -19.79
CA ILE A 249 4.44 13.29 -19.63
C ILE A 249 4.11 13.47 -18.15
N LEU A 250 4.74 14.46 -17.49
CA LEU A 250 4.58 14.64 -16.05
C LEU A 250 4.40 16.11 -15.68
N ASP A 251 3.39 16.35 -14.87
CA ASP A 251 3.09 17.64 -14.27
C ASP A 251 3.94 17.87 -13.01
N PHE A 252 4.62 19.01 -12.97
CA PHE A 252 5.44 19.43 -11.83
C PHE A 252 4.86 20.65 -11.09
N SER A 253 3.65 21.10 -11.44
CA SER A 253 3.02 22.32 -10.88
C SER A 253 3.02 22.34 -9.37
N ASP A 254 2.64 21.24 -8.73
CA ASP A 254 2.57 21.10 -7.27
C ASP A 254 3.93 21.23 -6.55
N GLN A 255 5.04 21.21 -7.29
CA GLN A 255 6.39 21.29 -6.71
C GLN A 255 6.92 22.73 -6.63
N PHE A 256 6.16 23.74 -7.10
CA PHE A 256 6.61 25.12 -7.20
C PHE A 256 5.87 26.07 -6.25
N GLY A 257 4.71 25.70 -5.72
CA GLY A 257 3.85 26.62 -4.94
C GLY A 257 3.41 27.81 -5.81
N ASP A 258 3.23 28.99 -5.21
CA ASP A 258 2.71 30.19 -5.88
C ASP A 258 3.79 31.02 -6.61
N ALA A 259 5.03 30.55 -6.66
CA ALA A 259 6.13 31.29 -7.32
C ALA A 259 6.07 31.16 -8.84
N ALA A 260 6.51 32.21 -9.57
CA ALA A 260 6.68 32.15 -11.00
C ALA A 260 7.64 31.00 -11.40
N ILE A 261 7.19 30.15 -12.31
CA ILE A 261 7.93 28.96 -12.72
C ILE A 261 8.86 29.32 -13.89
N THR A 262 10.16 29.04 -13.73
CA THR A 262 11.14 29.21 -14.81
C THR A 262 11.49 27.88 -15.44
N GLU A 263 11.94 27.93 -16.71
CA GLU A 263 12.40 26.72 -17.43
C GLU A 263 13.58 26.04 -16.72
N GLU A 264 14.51 26.83 -16.13
CA GLU A 264 15.65 26.28 -15.38
C GLU A 264 15.17 25.53 -14.12
N ALA A 265 14.20 26.10 -13.39
CA ALA A 265 13.66 25.46 -12.21
C ALA A 265 12.90 24.17 -12.55
N LEU A 266 12.10 24.19 -13.63
CA LEU A 266 11.41 23.00 -14.15
C LEU A 266 12.41 21.91 -14.57
N ARG A 267 13.46 22.28 -15.30
CA ARG A 267 14.54 21.36 -15.73
C ARG A 267 15.27 20.75 -14.54
N ALA A 268 15.56 21.54 -13.52
CA ALA A 268 16.22 21.05 -12.30
C ALA A 268 15.37 20.02 -11.56
N LYS A 269 14.05 20.27 -11.42
CA LYS A 269 13.11 19.32 -10.81
C LYS A 269 12.98 18.05 -11.63
N ALA A 270 12.81 18.17 -12.96
CA ALA A 270 12.71 17.03 -13.88
C ALA A 270 13.96 16.14 -13.85
N ASN A 271 15.15 16.73 -13.87
CA ASN A 271 16.41 15.98 -13.76
C ASN A 271 16.56 15.28 -12.40
N SER A 272 16.11 15.92 -11.31
CA SER A 272 16.11 15.31 -10.00
C SER A 272 15.14 14.12 -9.96
N TYR A 273 13.99 14.24 -10.60
CA TYR A 273 13.01 13.16 -10.73
C TYR A 273 13.58 11.97 -11.52
N ILE A 274 14.21 12.22 -12.68
CA ILE A 274 14.86 11.16 -13.48
C ILE A 274 15.94 10.43 -12.67
N LYS A 275 16.73 11.15 -11.87
CA LYS A 275 17.77 10.55 -11.02
C LYS A 275 17.20 9.73 -9.87
N ALA A 276 16.06 10.15 -9.31
CA ALA A 276 15.43 9.49 -8.17
C ALA A 276 14.59 8.27 -8.58
N ASN A 277 14.18 8.18 -9.85
CA ASN A 277 13.29 7.13 -10.34
C ASN A 277 13.95 6.34 -11.49
N PRO A 278 13.92 5.01 -11.47
CA PRO A 278 14.55 4.14 -12.47
C PRO A 278 13.70 4.04 -13.75
N LEU A 279 13.42 5.18 -14.39
CA LEU A 279 12.53 5.28 -15.57
C LEU A 279 13.04 4.57 -16.82
N GLY A 280 14.35 4.32 -16.90
CA GLY A 280 15.00 3.68 -18.04
C GLY A 280 15.26 2.19 -17.89
N THR A 281 14.80 1.58 -16.80
CA THR A 281 15.10 0.18 -16.46
C THR A 281 13.86 -0.53 -15.96
N THR A 282 13.64 -1.75 -16.43
CA THR A 282 12.62 -2.65 -15.86
C THR A 282 13.04 -3.04 -14.46
N ILE A 283 12.14 -2.85 -13.49
CA ILE A 283 12.30 -3.42 -12.17
C ILE A 283 11.44 -4.67 -12.13
N PRO A 284 12.03 -5.87 -12.13
CA PRO A 284 11.26 -7.10 -12.07
C PRO A 284 10.51 -7.18 -10.73
N THR A 285 9.26 -7.61 -10.78
CA THR A 285 8.52 -8.05 -9.60
C THR A 285 8.82 -9.53 -9.39
N VAL A 286 9.28 -9.89 -8.20
CA VAL A 286 9.60 -11.28 -7.85
C VAL A 286 8.64 -11.72 -6.75
N THR A 287 7.77 -12.67 -7.08
CA THR A 287 6.87 -13.31 -6.10
C THR A 287 7.47 -14.62 -5.65
N VAL A 288 7.58 -14.80 -4.34
CA VAL A 288 8.14 -16.02 -3.75
C VAL A 288 7.23 -16.58 -2.66
N SER A 289 7.20 -17.90 -2.56
CA SER A 289 6.72 -18.62 -1.38
C SER A 289 7.92 -19.22 -0.66
N PHE A 290 7.86 -19.23 0.65
CA PHE A 290 8.95 -19.77 1.48
C PHE A 290 8.44 -20.37 2.79
N GLU A 291 9.22 -21.30 3.35
CA GLU A 291 8.95 -21.85 4.67
C GLU A 291 9.57 -20.96 5.76
N PRO A 292 8.79 -20.55 6.77
CA PRO A 292 9.27 -19.72 7.87
C PRO A 292 10.08 -20.57 8.86
N LEU A 293 11.39 -20.71 8.61
CA LEU A 293 12.29 -21.58 9.42
C LEU A 293 12.29 -21.21 10.90
N TRP A 294 12.11 -19.94 11.24
CA TRP A 294 12.08 -19.48 12.64
C TRP A 294 10.94 -20.10 13.48
N LYS A 295 9.91 -20.67 12.84
CA LYS A 295 8.84 -21.43 13.53
C LYS A 295 9.28 -22.84 13.92
N GLN A 296 10.37 -23.34 13.37
CA GLN A 296 10.91 -24.63 13.74
C GLN A 296 11.84 -24.46 14.94
N PRO A 297 11.74 -25.32 15.98
CA PRO A 297 12.54 -25.18 17.21
C PRO A 297 14.04 -25.09 16.97
N GLU A 298 14.53 -25.80 15.96
CA GLU A 298 15.96 -25.88 15.60
C GLU A 298 16.50 -24.56 15.02
N TYR A 299 15.59 -23.74 14.43
CA TYR A 299 15.95 -22.50 13.75
C TYR A 299 15.34 -21.25 14.40
N SER A 300 14.70 -21.40 15.56
CA SER A 300 14.02 -20.30 16.27
C SER A 300 14.95 -19.13 16.63
N ALA A 301 16.25 -19.38 16.76
CA ALA A 301 17.26 -18.34 17.01
C ALA A 301 17.56 -17.46 15.79
N LEU A 302 17.19 -17.88 14.57
CA LEU A 302 17.47 -17.10 13.35
C LEU A 302 16.66 -15.82 13.26
N LEU A 303 15.47 -15.75 13.92
CA LEU A 303 14.56 -14.58 13.91
C LEU A 303 14.31 -14.00 12.51
N GLU A 304 14.37 -14.83 11.48
CA GLU A 304 14.24 -14.44 10.06
C GLU A 304 12.78 -14.10 9.71
N ARG A 305 12.20 -13.13 10.40
CA ARG A 305 10.84 -12.64 10.09
C ARG A 305 10.89 -11.66 8.92
N VAL A 306 9.87 -11.73 8.09
CA VAL A 306 9.70 -10.85 6.93
C VAL A 306 8.38 -10.12 7.08
N ASN A 307 8.43 -8.80 7.07
CA ASN A 307 7.27 -7.92 7.11
C ASN A 307 7.16 -7.09 5.83
N LEU A 308 6.00 -6.51 5.61
CA LEU A 308 5.80 -5.54 4.53
C LEU A 308 6.79 -4.37 4.67
N CYS A 309 7.31 -3.88 3.55
CA CYS A 309 8.34 -2.86 3.43
C CYS A 309 9.75 -3.28 3.87
N ASP A 310 9.97 -4.48 4.42
CA ASP A 310 11.33 -4.98 4.70
C ASP A 310 12.12 -5.19 3.40
N THR A 311 13.43 -5.00 3.47
CA THR A 311 14.33 -5.38 2.38
C THR A 311 14.90 -6.77 2.67
N VAL A 312 14.65 -7.70 1.73
CA VAL A 312 15.13 -9.09 1.79
C VAL A 312 15.95 -9.45 0.56
N THR A 313 16.73 -10.51 0.63
CA THR A 313 17.52 -11.03 -0.50
C THR A 313 16.97 -12.38 -0.93
N ILE A 314 16.67 -12.54 -2.22
CA ILE A 314 16.29 -13.81 -2.84
C ILE A 314 17.45 -14.36 -3.62
N ARG A 315 17.75 -15.66 -3.44
CA ARG A 315 18.80 -16.37 -4.18
C ARG A 315 18.28 -17.67 -4.77
N HIS A 316 18.46 -17.81 -6.08
CA HIS A 316 18.20 -19.06 -6.77
C HIS A 316 19.36 -19.35 -7.74
N SER A 317 20.30 -20.18 -7.32
CA SER A 317 21.57 -20.44 -8.03
C SER A 317 21.36 -21.01 -9.43
N LEU A 318 20.39 -21.92 -9.59
CA LEU A 318 20.11 -22.59 -10.89
C LEU A 318 19.48 -21.66 -11.91
N LEU A 319 18.72 -20.64 -11.47
CA LEU A 319 18.10 -19.64 -12.36
C LEU A 319 18.96 -18.37 -12.48
N GLY A 320 20.11 -18.30 -11.79
CA GLY A 320 20.94 -17.11 -11.78
C GLY A 320 20.32 -15.90 -11.07
N VAL A 321 19.28 -16.11 -10.25
CA VAL A 321 18.58 -15.02 -9.55
C VAL A 321 19.31 -14.69 -8.26
N SER A 322 19.68 -13.41 -8.11
CA SER A 322 20.19 -12.84 -6.84
C SER A 322 19.70 -11.40 -6.75
N VAL A 323 18.55 -11.20 -6.12
CA VAL A 323 17.86 -9.90 -6.03
C VAL A 323 17.69 -9.52 -4.57
N SER A 324 18.06 -8.28 -4.25
CA SER A 324 17.74 -7.67 -2.96
C SER A 324 16.74 -6.54 -3.21
N ALA A 325 15.52 -6.69 -2.71
CA ALA A 325 14.44 -5.75 -2.96
C ALA A 325 13.50 -5.62 -1.75
N MET A 326 12.68 -4.58 -1.79
CA MET A 326 11.67 -4.32 -0.77
C MET A 326 10.48 -5.26 -0.96
N VAL A 327 9.92 -5.74 0.14
CA VAL A 327 8.64 -6.46 0.17
C VAL A 327 7.52 -5.47 -0.05
N ILE A 328 6.81 -5.61 -1.17
CA ILE A 328 5.71 -4.72 -1.55
C ILE A 328 4.32 -5.32 -1.34
N GLU A 329 4.25 -6.64 -1.16
CA GLU A 329 3.02 -7.35 -0.87
C GLU A 329 3.33 -8.57 0.01
N THR A 330 2.42 -8.86 0.92
CA THR A 330 2.42 -10.09 1.72
C THR A 330 1.05 -10.76 1.63
N VAL A 331 1.03 -12.08 1.47
CA VAL A 331 -0.16 -12.91 1.63
C VAL A 331 0.03 -13.81 2.83
N TYR A 332 -0.79 -13.65 3.85
CA TYR A 332 -0.69 -14.36 5.10
C TYR A 332 -1.85 -15.33 5.31
N ASP A 333 -1.55 -16.58 5.61
CA ASP A 333 -2.54 -17.58 6.02
C ASP A 333 -2.75 -17.47 7.54
N THR A 334 -3.89 -16.88 7.93
CA THR A 334 -4.24 -16.66 9.34
C THR A 334 -4.36 -17.96 10.11
N LEU A 335 -4.95 -19.03 9.50
CA LEU A 335 -5.17 -20.29 10.19
C LEU A 335 -3.88 -21.08 10.39
N ALA A 336 -3.01 -21.06 9.40
CA ALA A 336 -1.71 -21.72 9.48
C ALA A 336 -0.65 -20.85 10.19
N GLU A 337 -0.99 -19.59 10.51
CA GLU A 337 -0.08 -18.57 11.09
C GLU A 337 1.23 -18.43 10.30
N ARG A 338 1.17 -18.40 8.99
CA ARG A 338 2.37 -18.30 8.15
C ARG A 338 2.19 -17.36 6.96
N CYS A 339 3.28 -16.72 6.58
CA CYS A 339 3.35 -16.05 5.30
C CYS A 339 3.30 -17.09 4.17
N LYS A 340 2.34 -16.95 3.27
CA LYS A 340 2.14 -17.85 2.11
C LYS A 340 3.02 -17.43 0.95
N SER A 341 3.07 -16.13 0.68
CA SER A 341 3.91 -15.54 -0.35
C SER A 341 4.22 -14.09 -0.06
N ILE A 342 5.31 -13.60 -0.65
CA ILE A 342 5.67 -12.19 -0.70
C ILE A 342 5.96 -11.79 -2.15
N SER A 343 5.66 -10.55 -2.49
CA SER A 343 6.11 -9.93 -3.74
C SER A 343 7.14 -8.85 -3.43
N LEU A 344 8.18 -8.82 -4.24
CA LEU A 344 9.32 -7.91 -4.11
C LEU A 344 9.40 -7.01 -5.34
N GLY A 345 9.80 -5.76 -5.18
CA GLY A 345 9.96 -4.84 -6.30
C GLY A 345 9.37 -3.46 -6.03
N GLN A 346 8.79 -2.83 -7.07
CA GLN A 346 8.02 -1.60 -6.96
C GLN A 346 6.52 -1.91 -6.89
N SER A 347 5.79 -1.23 -5.99
CA SER A 347 4.33 -1.35 -5.92
C SER A 347 3.67 -0.83 -7.19
N LYS A 348 2.82 -1.65 -7.82
CA LYS A 348 2.04 -1.29 -9.02
C LYS A 348 0.66 -0.74 -8.69
N SER A 349 0.15 -0.97 -7.46
CA SER A 349 -1.17 -0.51 -7.05
C SER A 349 -1.15 0.89 -6.43
N SER A 350 -2.26 1.60 -6.57
CA SER A 350 -2.51 2.85 -5.87
C SER A 350 -3.74 2.72 -4.98
N MET A 351 -3.82 3.50 -3.89
CA MET A 351 -4.97 3.49 -2.99
C MET A 351 -6.32 3.80 -3.69
N ILE A 352 -6.30 4.42 -4.87
CA ILE A 352 -7.51 4.73 -5.65
C ILE A 352 -7.97 3.54 -6.48
N THR A 353 -7.05 2.80 -7.09
CA THR A 353 -7.39 1.66 -7.94
C THR A 353 -8.13 0.56 -7.15
N THR A 354 -7.86 0.46 -5.85
CA THR A 354 -8.54 -0.49 -4.94
C THR A 354 -9.96 -0.10 -4.53
N ILE A 355 -10.41 1.11 -4.86
CA ILE A 355 -11.77 1.58 -4.52
C ILE A 355 -12.75 1.38 -5.68
N SER A 356 -12.26 1.24 -6.92
CA SER A 356 -13.06 1.22 -8.16
C SER A 356 -13.28 -0.18 -8.75
N GLU A 357 -12.69 -1.24 -8.20
CA GLU A 357 -12.93 -2.65 -8.55
C GLU A 357 -13.81 -3.35 -7.49
#